data_a26297ffa063767c1f4e3e8e40b61bfd
#
_entry.id   a26297ffa063767c1f4e3e8e40b61bfd
#
_cell.length_a   1.000
_cell.length_b   1.000
_cell.length_c   1.000
_cell.angle_alpha   90.00
_cell.angle_beta   90.00
_cell.angle_gamma   90.00
#
_symmetry.space_group_name_H-M   'P 1'
#
loop_
_entity.id
_entity.type
_entity.pdbx_description
1 polymer ?
#
loop_
_entity_poly.entity_id
_entity_poly.type
_entity_poly.pdbx_seq_one_letter_code
_entity_poly.pdbx_strand_id
1 'polypeptide(L)'
;MAAYREGHMQEHGAWPLINYGDIFWVAADESIGLISGSPHPHVVIQNDVLNHSRIATVVVCSLSSNLKRASEPGVVLLHAGEGGLERQSVVIASQVSSIDKGRLGKRIGSLASHRVDQVVAALRFLQASHFRGR
;
A
#
# COMPACT_ATOMS: atom_id res chain seq x y z
N MET A 1 -16.51 -8.59 10.99
CA MET A 1 -15.28 -7.87 11.24
C MET A 1 -15.33 -6.48 10.65
N ALA A 2 -15.21 -5.48 11.49
CA ALA A 2 -15.49 -4.12 11.07
C ALA A 2 -14.35 -3.43 10.32
N ALA A 3 -13.14 -3.96 10.41
CA ALA A 3 -11.97 -3.25 9.90
C ALA A 3 -11.83 -3.30 8.37
N TYR A 4 -12.33 -4.35 7.74
CA TYR A 4 -12.20 -4.50 6.30
C TYR A 4 -13.55 -4.38 5.61
N ARG A 5 -13.59 -3.63 4.54
CA ARG A 5 -14.73 -3.53 3.65
C ARG A 5 -14.20 -3.23 2.26
N GLU A 6 -14.58 -4.04 1.28
CA GLU A 6 -14.16 -3.78 -0.09
C GLU A 6 -14.65 -2.41 -0.56
N GLY A 7 -13.80 -1.72 -1.29
CA GLY A 7 -14.17 -0.50 -1.96
C GLY A 7 -15.05 -0.80 -3.15
N HIS A 8 -16.06 0.02 -3.37
CA HIS A 8 -16.97 -0.12 -4.48
C HIS A 8 -17.07 1.17 -5.25
N MET A 9 -17.42 1.07 -6.53
CA MET A 9 -17.73 2.23 -7.33
C MET A 9 -18.91 2.96 -6.69
N GLN A 10 -18.82 4.29 -6.65
CA GLN A 10 -19.89 5.13 -6.13
C GLN A 10 -21.15 4.97 -6.98
N GLU A 11 -22.32 5.33 -6.40
CA GLU A 11 -23.60 5.24 -7.11
C GLU A 11 -23.61 5.94 -8.45
N HIS A 12 -22.91 7.07 -8.56
CA HIS A 12 -22.81 7.83 -9.80
C HIS A 12 -21.65 7.35 -10.71
N GLY A 13 -21.07 6.19 -10.42
CA GLY A 13 -20.04 5.58 -11.26
C GLY A 13 -18.62 6.04 -10.96
N ALA A 14 -18.41 6.85 -9.93
CA ALA A 14 -17.07 7.30 -9.56
C ALA A 14 -16.43 6.34 -8.54
N TRP A 15 -15.12 6.18 -8.66
CA TRP A 15 -14.36 5.46 -7.65
C TRP A 15 -14.27 6.28 -6.36
N PRO A 16 -14.08 5.63 -5.19
CA PRO A 16 -13.74 6.34 -3.96
C PRO A 16 -12.52 7.22 -4.17
N LEU A 17 -12.46 8.33 -3.45
CA LEU A 17 -11.31 9.22 -3.54
C LEU A 17 -10.08 8.53 -2.95
N ILE A 18 -9.03 8.49 -3.74
CA ILE A 18 -7.75 7.87 -3.39
C ILE A 18 -6.66 8.91 -3.56
N ASN A 19 -5.82 9.08 -2.55
CA ASN A 19 -4.71 10.03 -2.62
C ASN A 19 -3.38 9.33 -2.32
N TYR A 20 -2.32 9.87 -2.90
CA TYR A 20 -0.95 9.45 -2.62
C TYR A 20 -0.72 9.43 -1.11
N GLY A 21 -0.27 8.29 -0.59
CA GLY A 21 -0.01 8.14 0.84
C GLY A 21 -1.17 7.59 1.66
N ASP A 22 -2.36 7.48 1.09
CA ASP A 22 -3.49 6.87 1.81
C ASP A 22 -3.19 5.40 2.11
N ILE A 23 -3.62 4.95 3.27
CA ILE A 23 -3.48 3.55 3.70
C ILE A 23 -4.86 2.93 3.77
N PHE A 24 -5.01 1.78 3.10
CA PHE A 24 -6.26 1.03 3.04
C PHE A 24 -6.04 -0.41 3.45
N TRP A 25 -7.07 -1.01 4.02
CA TRP A 25 -7.12 -2.47 4.14
C TRP A 25 -7.30 -3.08 2.77
N VAL A 26 -6.56 -4.15 2.48
CA VAL A 26 -6.69 -4.90 1.24
C VAL A 26 -6.71 -6.39 1.59
N ALA A 27 -7.71 -7.11 1.09
CA ALA A 27 -7.81 -8.55 1.32
C ALA A 27 -6.72 -9.29 0.55
N ALA A 28 -6.31 -10.44 1.08
CA ALA A 28 -5.38 -11.32 0.40
C ALA A 28 -5.96 -11.76 -0.95
N ASP A 29 -5.09 -11.89 -1.94
CA ASP A 29 -5.51 -12.33 -3.28
C ASP A 29 -5.34 -13.85 -3.37
N GLU A 30 -6.44 -14.55 -3.21
CA GLU A 30 -6.44 -16.01 -3.24
C GLU A 30 -6.17 -16.57 -4.64
N SER A 31 -6.39 -15.75 -5.68
CA SER A 31 -6.19 -16.22 -7.06
C SER A 31 -4.73 -16.43 -7.41
N ILE A 32 -3.80 -15.87 -6.65
CA ILE A 32 -2.36 -16.06 -6.86
C ILE A 32 -1.76 -17.04 -5.84
N GLY A 33 -2.60 -17.81 -5.15
CA GLY A 33 -2.14 -18.83 -4.23
C GLY A 33 -1.75 -18.33 -2.84
N LEU A 34 -1.97 -17.08 -2.54
CA LEU A 34 -1.77 -16.55 -1.19
C LEU A 34 -2.95 -16.99 -0.33
N ILE A 35 -2.67 -17.77 0.70
CA ILE A 35 -3.71 -18.41 1.50
C ILE A 35 -4.02 -17.67 2.80
N SER A 36 -3.35 -16.58 3.09
CA SER A 36 -3.68 -15.80 4.26
C SER A 36 -5.02 -15.12 4.04
N GLY A 37 -5.99 -15.43 4.85
CA GLY A 37 -7.32 -14.84 4.75
C GLY A 37 -7.42 -13.44 5.32
N SER A 38 -6.41 -12.99 6.06
CA SER A 38 -6.46 -11.71 6.75
C SER A 38 -6.12 -10.56 5.83
N PRO A 39 -6.91 -9.47 5.86
CA PRO A 39 -6.52 -8.25 5.16
C PRO A 39 -5.24 -7.66 5.75
N HIS A 40 -4.50 -6.96 4.92
CA HIS A 40 -3.29 -6.24 5.34
C HIS A 40 -3.38 -4.79 4.92
N PRO A 41 -2.79 -3.87 5.69
CA PRO A 41 -2.71 -2.48 5.25
C PRO A 41 -1.80 -2.36 4.04
N HIS A 42 -2.18 -1.45 3.14
CA HIS A 42 -1.38 -1.10 1.96
C HIS A 42 -1.37 0.41 1.82
N VAL A 43 -0.22 0.96 1.48
CA VAL A 43 -0.08 2.40 1.24
C VAL A 43 -0.07 2.67 -0.25
N VAL A 44 -0.82 3.71 -0.66
CA VAL A 44 -0.88 4.14 -2.06
C VAL A 44 0.39 4.90 -2.39
N ILE A 45 1.11 4.42 -3.40
CA ILE A 45 2.33 5.07 -3.89
C ILE A 45 2.18 5.57 -5.33
N GLN A 46 0.97 5.55 -5.85
CA GLN A 46 0.67 6.05 -7.18
C GLN A 46 0.36 7.53 -7.14
N ASN A 47 0.84 8.24 -8.16
CA ASN A 47 0.62 9.68 -8.31
C ASN A 47 -0.88 10.02 -8.39
N ASP A 48 -1.25 11.15 -7.78
CA ASP A 48 -2.65 11.59 -7.72
C ASP A 48 -3.25 11.86 -9.10
N VAL A 49 -2.45 12.23 -10.08
CA VAL A 49 -2.95 12.38 -11.45
C VAL A 49 -3.62 11.09 -11.91
N LEU A 50 -3.03 9.94 -11.60
CA LEU A 50 -3.60 8.63 -11.93
C LEU A 50 -4.65 8.21 -10.92
N ASN A 51 -4.45 8.51 -9.65
CA ASN A 51 -5.43 8.19 -8.61
C ASN A 51 -6.78 8.82 -8.88
N HIS A 52 -6.79 10.05 -9.38
CA HIS A 52 -8.00 10.82 -9.64
C HIS A 52 -8.52 10.64 -11.06
N SER A 53 -7.89 9.78 -11.84
CA SER A 53 -8.31 9.48 -13.21
C SER A 53 -9.27 8.29 -13.22
N ARG A 54 -9.70 7.91 -14.43
CA ARG A 54 -10.56 6.74 -14.63
C ARG A 54 -9.80 5.42 -14.71
N ILE A 55 -8.48 5.44 -14.54
CA ILE A 55 -7.71 4.20 -14.50
C ILE A 55 -8.25 3.32 -13.38
N ALA A 56 -8.52 2.07 -13.70
CA ALA A 56 -9.16 1.14 -12.78
C ALA A 56 -8.20 0.61 -11.70
N THR A 57 -6.89 0.80 -11.86
CA THR A 57 -5.88 0.22 -10.98
C THR A 57 -5.17 1.27 -10.16
N VAL A 58 -4.56 0.83 -9.06
CA VAL A 58 -3.77 1.68 -8.18
C VAL A 58 -2.53 0.91 -7.72
N VAL A 59 -1.39 1.58 -7.69
CA VAL A 59 -0.13 0.99 -7.23
C VAL A 59 0.00 1.19 -5.72
N VAL A 60 0.24 0.09 -5.02
CA VAL A 60 0.30 0.06 -3.56
C VAL A 60 1.51 -0.75 -3.09
N CYS A 61 1.93 -0.52 -1.85
CA CYS A 61 2.93 -1.34 -1.15
C CYS A 61 2.32 -1.91 0.12
N SER A 62 2.59 -3.17 0.41
CA SER A 62 2.05 -3.79 1.61
C SER A 62 2.82 -3.38 2.86
N LEU A 63 2.12 -3.36 3.99
CA LEU A 63 2.68 -3.12 5.31
C LEU A 63 2.54 -4.38 6.15
N SER A 64 3.45 -4.53 7.11
CA SER A 64 3.41 -5.64 8.06
C SER A 64 3.76 -5.11 9.45
N SER A 65 3.15 -5.70 10.48
CA SER A 65 3.55 -5.44 11.86
C SER A 65 4.67 -6.38 12.32
N ASN A 66 5.14 -7.27 11.46
CA ASN A 66 6.26 -8.13 11.74
C ASN A 66 7.57 -7.37 11.57
N LEU A 67 8.16 -6.92 12.67
CA LEU A 67 9.34 -6.07 12.67
C LEU A 67 10.65 -6.79 12.38
N LYS A 68 10.62 -8.11 12.21
CA LYS A 68 11.85 -8.88 11.91
C LYS A 68 12.50 -8.43 10.60
N ARG A 69 11.75 -7.85 9.70
CA ARG A 69 12.26 -7.38 8.42
C ARG A 69 12.71 -5.92 8.43
N ALA A 70 12.62 -5.24 9.58
CA ALA A 70 12.87 -3.79 9.65
C ALA A 70 14.29 -3.39 9.24
N SER A 71 15.27 -4.29 9.37
CA SER A 71 16.67 -4.02 9.00
C SER A 71 17.01 -4.39 7.56
N GLU A 72 16.06 -4.99 6.83
CA GLU A 72 16.31 -5.38 5.44
C GLU A 72 16.37 -4.14 4.53
N PRO A 73 17.19 -4.16 3.47
CA PRO A 73 17.15 -3.11 2.48
C PRO A 73 15.75 -3.03 1.84
N GLY A 74 15.33 -1.81 1.53
CA GLY A 74 14.03 -1.61 0.89
C GLY A 74 12.85 -1.69 1.84
N VAL A 75 13.08 -1.55 3.14
CA VAL A 75 12.03 -1.56 4.16
C VAL A 75 12.05 -0.23 4.90
N VAL A 76 10.89 0.37 5.07
CA VAL A 76 10.73 1.64 5.80
C VAL A 76 9.97 1.37 7.10
N LEU A 77 10.61 1.69 8.23
CA LEU A 77 10.02 1.51 9.55
C LEU A 77 9.15 2.72 9.90
N LEU A 78 7.91 2.47 10.27
CA LEU A 78 6.94 3.47 10.71
C LEU A 78 6.64 3.27 12.19
N HIS A 79 6.48 4.38 12.91
CA HIS A 79 6.10 4.34 14.32
C HIS A 79 4.59 4.16 14.47
N ALA A 80 4.17 3.62 15.61
CA ALA A 80 2.76 3.55 15.95
C ALA A 80 2.15 4.96 15.89
N GLY A 81 0.98 5.07 15.31
CA GLY A 81 0.28 6.33 15.12
C GLY A 81 0.49 6.97 13.75
N GLU A 82 1.59 6.69 13.08
CA GLU A 82 1.79 7.22 11.73
C GLU A 82 0.74 6.62 10.80
N GLY A 83 0.12 7.49 9.99
CA GLY A 83 -0.88 7.06 9.01
C GLY A 83 -2.11 6.42 9.61
N GLY A 84 -2.38 6.59 10.90
CA GLY A 84 -3.49 5.95 11.57
C GLY A 84 -3.21 4.50 11.99
N LEU A 85 -1.98 4.02 11.83
CA LEU A 85 -1.61 2.66 12.19
C LEU A 85 -1.57 2.50 13.72
N GLU A 86 -2.17 1.43 14.22
CA GLU A 86 -2.19 1.18 15.66
C GLU A 86 -0.84 0.70 16.20
N ARG A 87 -0.07 0.02 15.35
CA ARG A 87 1.19 -0.61 15.75
C ARG A 87 2.34 -0.10 14.90
N GLN A 88 3.52 -0.16 15.47
CA GLN A 88 4.75 -0.01 14.70
C GLN A 88 4.72 -1.01 13.53
N SER A 89 5.04 -0.53 12.35
CA SER A 89 4.88 -1.32 11.12
C SER A 89 6.04 -1.07 10.18
N VAL A 90 6.19 -1.95 9.20
CA VAL A 90 7.18 -1.79 8.13
C VAL A 90 6.48 -1.75 6.79
N VAL A 91 6.91 -0.84 5.93
CA VAL A 91 6.50 -0.83 4.53
C VAL A 91 7.54 -1.60 3.73
N ILE A 92 7.11 -2.60 3.00
CA ILE A 92 8.01 -3.47 2.26
C ILE A 92 7.96 -3.07 0.80
N ALA A 93 8.95 -2.28 0.36
CA ALA A 93 8.95 -1.73 -1.00
C ALA A 93 9.00 -2.81 -2.07
N SER A 94 9.64 -3.96 -1.80
CA SER A 94 9.67 -5.07 -2.73
C SER A 94 8.29 -5.71 -2.95
N GLN A 95 7.33 -5.45 -2.08
CA GLN A 95 5.96 -5.95 -2.20
C GLN A 95 5.04 -4.91 -2.83
N VAL A 96 5.56 -4.19 -3.80
CA VAL A 96 4.77 -3.29 -4.62
C VAL A 96 3.89 -4.10 -5.57
N SER A 97 2.64 -3.67 -5.74
CA SER A 97 1.72 -4.31 -6.67
C SER A 97 0.72 -3.31 -7.22
N SER A 98 0.17 -3.65 -8.38
CA SER A 98 -0.92 -2.89 -8.98
C SER A 98 -2.19 -3.71 -8.76
N ILE A 99 -3.18 -3.10 -8.14
CA ILE A 99 -4.45 -3.78 -7.83
C ILE A 99 -5.61 -2.97 -8.36
N ASP A 100 -6.76 -3.62 -8.54
CA ASP A 100 -7.98 -2.91 -8.89
C ASP A 100 -8.40 -1.99 -7.75
N LYS A 101 -8.81 -0.77 -8.07
CA LYS A 101 -9.30 0.18 -7.08
C LYS A 101 -10.44 -0.38 -6.26
N GLY A 102 -11.26 -1.24 -6.85
CA GLY A 102 -12.37 -1.89 -6.15
C GLY A 102 -11.93 -2.85 -5.04
N ARG A 103 -10.66 -3.20 -4.99
CA ARG A 103 -10.14 -4.06 -3.93
C ARG A 103 -9.72 -3.31 -2.67
N LEU A 104 -9.68 -1.98 -2.73
CA LEU A 104 -9.39 -1.17 -1.56
C LEU A 104 -10.55 -1.27 -0.58
N GLY A 105 -10.25 -1.64 0.65
CA GLY A 105 -11.23 -1.70 1.71
C GLY A 105 -11.32 -0.38 2.45
N LYS A 106 -11.54 -0.46 3.76
CA LYS A 106 -11.68 0.74 4.59
C LYS A 106 -10.35 1.49 4.65
N ARG A 107 -10.42 2.81 4.50
CA ARG A 107 -9.25 3.69 4.67
C ARG A 107 -8.86 3.72 6.15
N ILE A 108 -7.57 3.53 6.41
CA ILE A 108 -7.01 3.57 7.76
C ILE A 108 -6.59 4.99 8.11
N GLY A 109 -5.90 5.66 7.20
CA GLY A 109 -5.39 7.00 7.40
C GLY A 109 -4.55 7.43 6.23
N SER A 110 -3.70 8.41 6.45
CA SER A 110 -2.81 8.93 5.41
C SER A 110 -1.43 9.13 5.98
N LEU A 111 -0.44 8.58 5.28
CA LEU A 111 0.97 8.69 5.67
C LEU A 111 1.51 10.04 5.19
N ALA A 112 2.36 10.68 6.00
CA ALA A 112 2.99 11.93 5.59
C ALA A 112 3.79 11.74 4.30
N SER A 113 3.78 12.76 3.43
CA SER A 113 4.39 12.64 2.11
C SER A 113 5.87 12.30 2.16
N HIS A 114 6.61 12.84 3.14
CA HIS A 114 8.03 12.53 3.26
C HIS A 114 8.28 11.04 3.54
N ARG A 115 7.35 10.38 4.23
CA ARG A 115 7.44 8.94 4.47
C ARG A 115 7.17 8.15 3.19
N VAL A 116 6.16 8.57 2.42
CA VAL A 116 5.87 7.92 1.14
C VAL A 116 7.05 8.09 0.18
N ASP A 117 7.66 9.26 0.19
CA ASP A 117 8.85 9.51 -0.63
C ASP A 117 10.01 8.58 -0.26
N GLN A 118 10.15 8.24 1.03
CA GLN A 118 11.12 7.24 1.48
C GLN A 118 10.81 5.85 0.91
N VAL A 119 9.54 5.49 0.85
CA VAL A 119 9.11 4.21 0.27
C VAL A 119 9.45 4.18 -1.23
N VAL A 120 9.12 5.25 -1.94
CA VAL A 120 9.41 5.35 -3.38
C VAL A 120 10.92 5.32 -3.63
N ALA A 121 11.70 5.99 -2.78
CA ALA A 121 13.17 5.97 -2.88
C ALA A 121 13.72 4.57 -2.64
N ALA A 122 13.15 3.84 -1.68
CA ALA A 122 13.54 2.44 -1.42
C ALA A 122 13.25 1.56 -2.63
N LEU A 123 12.09 1.76 -3.27
CA LEU A 123 11.72 1.01 -4.47
C LEU A 123 12.71 1.30 -5.61
N ARG A 124 13.04 2.57 -5.82
CA ARG A 124 14.03 2.96 -6.84
C ARG A 124 15.39 2.34 -6.57
N PHE A 125 15.81 2.31 -5.31
CA PHE A 125 17.05 1.69 -4.91
C PHE A 125 17.07 0.20 -5.27
N LEU A 126 15.99 -0.51 -4.99
CA LEU A 126 15.86 -1.92 -5.33
C LEU A 126 15.96 -2.15 -6.84
N GLN A 127 15.32 -1.31 -7.63
CA GLN A 127 15.35 -1.40 -9.08
C GLN A 127 16.76 -1.12 -9.64
N ALA A 128 17.40 -0.08 -9.13
CA ALA A 128 18.75 0.28 -9.55
C ALA A 128 19.74 -0.83 -9.22
N SER A 129 19.65 -1.41 -8.02
CA SER A 129 20.50 -2.53 -7.61
C SER A 129 20.33 -3.73 -8.52
N HIS A 130 19.09 -4.02 -8.89
CA HIS A 130 18.80 -5.12 -9.80
C HIS A 130 19.49 -4.94 -11.16
N PHE A 131 19.38 -3.76 -11.73
CA PHE A 131 19.99 -3.46 -13.02
C PHE A 131 21.51 -3.44 -12.96
N ARG A 132 22.08 -2.94 -11.88
CA ARG A 132 23.54 -2.88 -11.70
C ARG A 132 24.15 -4.25 -11.47
N GLY A 133 23.39 -5.18 -10.95
CA GLY A 133 23.84 -6.54 -10.71
C GLY A 133 24.05 -7.36 -11.98
N ARG A 134 23.83 -6.76 -13.10
CA ARG A 134 24.02 -7.39 -14.39
C ARG A 134 25.32 -6.91 -15.03
#